data_e6618dbe6ae7338d8592c6e3de656da2
#
_entry.id   e6618dbe6ae7338d8592c6e3de656da2
#
_cell.length_a   1.000
_cell.length_b   1.000
_cell.length_c   1.000
_cell.angle_alpha   90.00
_cell.angle_beta   90.00
_cell.angle_gamma   90.00
#
_symmetry.space_group_name_H-M   'P 1'
#
loop_
_entity.id
_entity.type
_entity.pdbx_description
1 polymer ?
#
loop_
_entity_poly.entity_id
_entity_poly.type
_entity_poly.pdbx_seq_one_letter_code
_entity_poly.pdbx_strand_id
1 'polypeptide(L)'
;MSTFILQVQLEAGRTAFRGGSYSLLISLVVLAILVVVNVFVSALPTNLTKYDISSSKLYSITSNTKVVVNALEEDVTIYWIVQSGEEDQVIENLLGKYESLSEHISVVKRNPDVYPTFAQQYTDETVYNNSLVVECGDRSRYISYDDIYLQETDIYSYTYTTSFDGEGAITSAIDYVISEELPQLYVLEGHGETELPATFLDQVEKENIEVTTFSLLTVDEVPEEADCVMLYAPESDISTEEAEMLASYISGGGKLVVMAGPVEDASLDTLYSLLANYGVTANEGIVVEGDRNYYAFQMPYVLLPDLGESDITAPLAEAGYYVFMPISTGLTLPEDAGDATVTPLLTTSEAAFSKIAGYGLETYEKEEGDLDGPFTLGVSIQDGEGQMVWLTSSYFLDDMYNAYSSGANVDMGMNILSALIGEREAISIRSKSLNYNYLTISESAASTIKVLLIGVFPLAYLGIGIGVVLYRRRRQNEAR
;
A
#
# COMPACT_ATOMS: atom_id res chain seq x y z
N MET A 1 -10.78 54.41 -70.97
CA MET A 1 -9.98 54.31 -69.75
C MET A 1 -10.85 53.97 -68.55
N SER A 2 -12.04 54.53 -68.36
CA SER A 2 -12.94 54.29 -67.25
C SER A 2 -13.48 52.83 -67.15
N THR A 3 -13.81 52.18 -68.24
CA THR A 3 -14.33 50.80 -68.30
C THR A 3 -13.28 49.75 -67.96
N PHE A 4 -12.01 49.98 -68.24
CA PHE A 4 -10.90 49.08 -67.96
C PHE A 4 -10.61 49.07 -66.43
N ILE A 5 -10.65 50.24 -65.78
CA ILE A 5 -10.43 50.35 -64.33
C ILE A 5 -11.59 49.68 -63.58
N LEU A 6 -12.83 49.77 -64.04
CA LEU A 6 -13.97 49.12 -63.41
C LEU A 6 -13.90 47.59 -63.54
N GLN A 7 -13.42 47.06 -64.70
CA GLN A 7 -13.23 45.60 -64.86
C GLN A 7 -12.13 45.06 -63.98
N VAL A 8 -11.00 45.74 -63.83
CA VAL A 8 -9.91 45.34 -62.96
C VAL A 8 -10.33 45.38 -61.48
N GLN A 9 -11.13 46.34 -61.02
CA GLN A 9 -11.68 46.40 -59.69
C GLN A 9 -12.72 45.29 -59.42
N LEU A 10 -13.54 44.92 -60.39
CA LEU A 10 -14.49 43.81 -60.26
C LEU A 10 -13.81 42.43 -60.22
N GLU A 11 -12.74 42.22 -61.00
CA GLU A 11 -11.94 41.01 -60.96
C GLU A 11 -11.14 40.90 -59.67
N ALA A 12 -10.54 41.99 -59.19
CA ALA A 12 -9.87 42.02 -57.91
C ALA A 12 -10.84 41.75 -56.73
N GLY A 13 -12.07 42.29 -56.77
CA GLY A 13 -13.11 42.00 -55.82
C GLY A 13 -13.59 40.54 -55.86
N ARG A 14 -13.70 39.94 -57.07
CA ARG A 14 -14.08 38.51 -57.22
C ARG A 14 -12.99 37.55 -56.69
N THR A 15 -11.71 37.86 -56.94
CA THR A 15 -10.59 37.06 -56.47
C THR A 15 -10.43 37.18 -54.93
N ALA A 16 -10.62 38.36 -54.35
CA ALA A 16 -10.62 38.60 -52.92
C ALA A 16 -11.80 37.89 -52.25
N PHE A 17 -13.00 37.92 -52.82
CA PHE A 17 -14.19 37.24 -52.31
C PHE A 17 -14.04 35.71 -52.39
N ARG A 18 -13.47 35.17 -53.49
CA ARG A 18 -13.18 33.74 -53.64
C ARG A 18 -12.11 33.29 -52.64
N GLY A 19 -11.05 34.09 -52.40
CA GLY A 19 -10.02 33.78 -51.42
C GLY A 19 -10.55 33.83 -49.98
N GLY A 20 -11.41 34.80 -49.65
CA GLY A 20 -12.05 34.94 -48.35
C GLY A 20 -13.05 33.83 -48.05
N SER A 21 -13.91 33.47 -49.03
CA SER A 21 -14.88 32.38 -48.87
C SER A 21 -14.20 31.02 -48.75
N TYR A 22 -13.12 30.76 -49.48
CA TYR A 22 -12.32 29.54 -49.38
C TYR A 22 -11.62 29.44 -48.02
N SER A 23 -11.04 30.54 -47.53
CA SER A 23 -10.45 30.60 -46.20
C SER A 23 -11.49 30.35 -45.09
N LEU A 24 -12.68 30.92 -45.21
CA LEU A 24 -13.77 30.73 -44.25
C LEU A 24 -14.27 29.28 -44.28
N LEU A 25 -14.37 28.65 -45.43
CA LEU A 25 -14.77 27.25 -45.58
C LEU A 25 -13.73 26.31 -44.97
N ILE A 26 -12.43 26.55 -45.17
CA ILE A 26 -11.36 25.80 -44.54
C ILE A 26 -11.42 25.96 -43.00
N SER A 27 -11.63 27.18 -42.51
CA SER A 27 -11.72 27.43 -41.06
C SER A 27 -12.91 26.68 -40.45
N LEU A 28 -14.04 26.62 -41.17
CA LEU A 28 -15.23 25.90 -40.71
C LEU A 28 -15.03 24.38 -40.69
N VAL A 29 -14.32 23.85 -41.70
CA VAL A 29 -13.93 22.43 -41.74
C VAL A 29 -12.95 22.08 -40.59
N VAL A 30 -11.94 22.94 -40.36
CA VAL A 30 -11.01 22.74 -39.25
C VAL A 30 -11.75 22.77 -37.89
N LEU A 31 -12.67 23.72 -37.72
CA LEU A 31 -13.49 23.80 -36.51
C LEU A 31 -14.35 22.55 -36.35
N ALA A 32 -14.99 22.06 -37.40
CA ALA A 32 -15.77 20.83 -37.37
C ALA A 32 -14.91 19.61 -37.01
N ILE A 33 -13.70 19.50 -37.57
CA ILE A 33 -12.75 18.43 -37.21
C ILE A 33 -12.37 18.53 -35.74
N LEU A 34 -12.08 19.73 -35.22
CA LEU A 34 -11.74 19.91 -33.80
C LEU A 34 -12.89 19.50 -32.87
N VAL A 35 -14.14 19.84 -33.23
CA VAL A 35 -15.32 19.41 -32.48
C VAL A 35 -15.47 17.90 -32.51
N VAL A 36 -15.35 17.27 -33.68
CA VAL A 36 -15.45 15.81 -33.81
C VAL A 36 -14.36 15.09 -33.02
N VAL A 37 -13.10 15.59 -33.10
CA VAL A 37 -11.98 15.04 -32.34
C VAL A 37 -12.23 15.19 -30.84
N ASN A 38 -12.73 16.34 -30.38
CA ASN A 38 -13.04 16.58 -28.99
C ASN A 38 -14.14 15.62 -28.47
N VAL A 39 -15.25 15.49 -29.23
CA VAL A 39 -16.33 14.55 -28.87
C VAL A 39 -15.82 13.10 -28.88
N PHE A 40 -14.99 12.73 -29.85
CA PHE A 40 -14.40 11.39 -29.91
C PHE A 40 -13.49 11.12 -28.72
N VAL A 41 -12.60 12.06 -28.37
CA VAL A 41 -11.72 11.92 -27.20
C VAL A 41 -12.52 11.85 -25.89
N SER A 42 -13.61 12.64 -25.78
CA SER A 42 -14.49 12.61 -24.61
C SER A 42 -15.31 11.32 -24.48
N ALA A 43 -15.50 10.58 -25.57
CA ALA A 43 -16.19 9.28 -25.58
C ALA A 43 -15.24 8.09 -25.33
N LEU A 44 -13.92 8.31 -25.28
CA LEU A 44 -12.97 7.25 -24.95
C LEU A 44 -13.01 6.94 -23.44
N PRO A 45 -12.80 5.66 -23.06
CA PRO A 45 -12.69 5.27 -21.66
C PRO A 45 -11.63 6.07 -20.92
N THR A 46 -11.88 6.35 -19.64
CA THR A 46 -11.00 7.19 -18.80
C THR A 46 -9.60 6.60 -18.60
N ASN A 47 -9.48 5.27 -18.65
CA ASN A 47 -8.18 4.57 -18.61
C ASN A 47 -7.26 4.88 -19.79
N LEU A 48 -7.82 5.30 -20.94
CA LEU A 48 -7.05 5.67 -22.14
C LEU A 48 -6.77 7.19 -22.24
N THR A 49 -7.56 8.01 -21.58
CA THR A 49 -7.53 9.48 -21.75
C THR A 49 -6.99 10.24 -20.56
N LYS A 50 -7.00 9.63 -19.34
CA LYS A 50 -6.53 10.27 -18.11
C LYS A 50 -5.30 9.55 -17.57
N TYR A 51 -4.14 10.18 -17.67
CA TYR A 51 -2.89 9.71 -17.06
C TYR A 51 -2.64 10.49 -15.80
N ASP A 52 -2.42 9.77 -14.70
CA ASP A 52 -2.04 10.37 -13.44
C ASP A 52 -0.55 10.75 -13.47
N ILE A 53 -0.31 12.07 -13.49
CA ILE A 53 1.03 12.67 -13.44
C ILE A 53 1.35 13.24 -12.05
N SER A 54 0.48 13.02 -11.05
CA SER A 54 0.71 13.46 -9.68
C SER A 54 1.80 12.62 -9.02
N SER A 55 2.56 13.23 -8.13
CA SER A 55 3.58 12.52 -7.33
C SER A 55 2.95 11.48 -6.40
N SER A 56 1.72 11.74 -5.92
CA SER A 56 0.96 10.85 -5.05
C SER A 56 0.25 9.72 -5.79
N LYS A 57 0.27 9.72 -7.15
CA LYS A 57 -0.47 8.75 -7.97
C LYS A 57 -1.94 8.57 -7.56
N LEU A 58 -2.57 9.66 -7.11
CA LEU A 58 -3.90 9.69 -6.52
C LEU A 58 -4.97 9.06 -7.41
N TYR A 59 -4.81 9.20 -8.71
CA TYR A 59 -5.74 8.69 -9.72
C TYR A 59 -5.27 7.39 -10.40
N SER A 60 -4.18 6.77 -9.94
CA SER A 60 -3.71 5.50 -10.48
C SER A 60 -4.35 4.34 -9.72
N ILE A 61 -4.55 3.22 -10.42
CA ILE A 61 -5.01 1.95 -9.85
C ILE A 61 -3.83 0.97 -9.85
N THR A 62 -3.63 0.31 -8.73
CA THR A 62 -2.53 -0.65 -8.49
C THR A 62 -2.75 -1.96 -9.27
N SER A 63 -1.71 -2.80 -9.29
CA SER A 63 -1.81 -4.17 -9.84
C SER A 63 -2.76 -5.03 -9.02
N ASN A 64 -2.75 -4.88 -7.69
CA ASN A 64 -3.56 -5.66 -6.76
C ASN A 64 -5.07 -5.44 -7.01
N THR A 65 -5.50 -4.18 -7.10
CA THR A 65 -6.88 -3.86 -7.50
C THR A 65 -7.27 -4.52 -8.84
N LYS A 66 -6.36 -4.51 -9.82
CA LYS A 66 -6.65 -5.12 -11.12
C LYS A 66 -6.80 -6.63 -11.04
N VAL A 67 -6.05 -7.30 -10.16
CA VAL A 67 -6.19 -8.74 -9.94
C VAL A 67 -7.58 -9.04 -9.40
N VAL A 68 -7.99 -8.37 -8.32
CA VAL A 68 -9.32 -8.54 -7.70
C VAL A 68 -10.44 -8.26 -8.70
N VAL A 69 -10.37 -7.11 -9.38
CA VAL A 69 -11.43 -6.68 -10.31
C VAL A 69 -11.52 -7.55 -11.57
N ASN A 70 -10.39 -8.06 -12.06
CA ASN A 70 -10.39 -8.97 -13.22
C ASN A 70 -10.81 -10.39 -12.89
N ALA A 71 -10.80 -10.77 -11.62
CA ALA A 71 -11.26 -12.09 -11.14
C ALA A 71 -12.77 -12.13 -10.88
N LEU A 72 -13.48 -11.01 -11.04
CA LEU A 72 -14.94 -10.94 -10.82
C LEU A 72 -15.69 -11.82 -11.81
N GLU A 73 -16.51 -12.72 -11.28
CA GLU A 73 -17.47 -13.54 -12.02
C GLU A 73 -18.92 -13.11 -11.76
N GLU A 74 -19.16 -12.36 -10.66
CA GLU A 74 -20.46 -11.85 -10.23
C GLU A 74 -20.56 -10.34 -10.38
N ASP A 75 -21.79 -9.83 -10.49
CA ASP A 75 -22.04 -8.40 -10.64
C ASP A 75 -21.97 -7.69 -9.27
N VAL A 76 -21.08 -6.72 -9.16
CA VAL A 76 -20.87 -5.86 -7.99
C VAL A 76 -21.46 -4.49 -8.26
N THR A 77 -22.29 -4.00 -7.35
CA THR A 77 -22.85 -2.65 -7.40
C THR A 77 -22.23 -1.78 -6.32
N ILE A 78 -21.65 -0.65 -6.74
CA ILE A 78 -21.12 0.37 -5.82
C ILE A 78 -22.14 1.51 -5.76
N TYR A 79 -22.85 1.63 -4.64
CA TYR A 79 -23.73 2.76 -4.41
C TYR A 79 -22.92 3.93 -3.85
N TRP A 80 -22.94 5.04 -4.55
CA TRP A 80 -22.29 6.28 -4.10
C TRP A 80 -23.34 7.21 -3.48
N ILE A 81 -23.26 7.38 -2.16
CA ILE A 81 -24.19 8.18 -1.36
C ILE A 81 -23.71 9.63 -1.37
N VAL A 82 -24.37 10.46 -2.16
CA VAL A 82 -23.97 11.85 -2.34
C VAL A 82 -25.13 12.74 -2.75
N GLN A 83 -25.20 13.95 -2.17
CA GLN A 83 -26.12 15.01 -2.59
C GLN A 83 -25.66 15.59 -3.93
N SER A 84 -26.63 16.00 -4.75
CA SER A 84 -26.32 16.59 -6.07
C SER A 84 -25.57 17.91 -5.90
N GLY A 85 -24.37 17.98 -6.45
CA GLY A 85 -23.46 19.13 -6.39
C GLY A 85 -22.43 19.07 -5.26
N GLU A 86 -22.45 18.01 -4.44
CA GLU A 86 -21.48 17.77 -3.37
C GLU A 86 -20.55 16.58 -3.70
N GLU A 87 -20.51 16.20 -4.98
CA GLU A 87 -19.69 15.10 -5.45
C GLU A 87 -18.19 15.40 -5.31
N ASP A 88 -17.47 14.51 -4.62
CA ASP A 88 -16.00 14.54 -4.57
C ASP A 88 -15.41 14.06 -5.89
N GLN A 89 -14.57 14.91 -6.51
CA GLN A 89 -14.00 14.62 -7.83
C GLN A 89 -12.96 13.49 -7.81
N VAL A 90 -12.29 13.27 -6.69
CA VAL A 90 -11.30 12.19 -6.55
C VAL A 90 -12.03 10.86 -6.53
N ILE A 91 -13.06 10.76 -5.69
CA ILE A 91 -13.93 9.58 -5.59
C ILE A 91 -14.64 9.32 -6.93
N GLU A 92 -15.21 10.35 -7.58
CA GLU A 92 -15.87 10.19 -8.89
C GLU A 92 -14.92 9.61 -9.95
N ASN A 93 -13.69 10.13 -10.01
CA ASN A 93 -12.69 9.64 -10.96
C ASN A 93 -12.25 8.20 -10.64
N LEU A 94 -12.13 7.87 -9.35
CA LEU A 94 -11.76 6.52 -8.92
C LEU A 94 -12.87 5.52 -9.27
N LEU A 95 -14.11 5.81 -8.91
CA LEU A 95 -15.28 4.98 -9.23
C LEU A 95 -15.42 4.74 -10.75
N GLY A 96 -15.26 5.80 -11.55
CA GLY A 96 -15.27 5.66 -13.01
C GLY A 96 -14.15 4.79 -13.56
N LYS A 97 -13.02 4.65 -12.85
CA LYS A 97 -11.98 3.69 -13.22
C LYS A 97 -12.38 2.26 -12.89
N TYR A 98 -12.97 2.00 -11.72
CA TYR A 98 -13.48 0.68 -11.40
C TYR A 98 -14.51 0.20 -12.42
N GLU A 99 -15.50 1.02 -12.79
CA GLU A 99 -16.44 0.71 -13.88
C GLU A 99 -15.74 0.42 -15.22
N SER A 100 -14.62 1.09 -15.51
CA SER A 100 -13.89 0.89 -16.77
C SER A 100 -13.01 -0.35 -16.77
N LEU A 101 -12.69 -0.93 -15.60
CA LEU A 101 -11.84 -2.11 -15.46
C LEU A 101 -12.62 -3.41 -15.66
N SER A 102 -13.88 -3.47 -15.25
CA SER A 102 -14.71 -4.68 -15.35
C SER A 102 -16.14 -4.32 -15.76
N GLU A 103 -16.74 -5.13 -16.63
CA GLU A 103 -18.17 -5.05 -16.96
C GLU A 103 -19.08 -5.55 -15.84
N HIS A 104 -18.50 -6.23 -14.84
CA HIS A 104 -19.21 -6.67 -13.63
C HIS A 104 -19.33 -5.57 -12.57
N ILE A 105 -18.71 -4.42 -12.72
CA ILE A 105 -18.82 -3.31 -11.78
C ILE A 105 -19.75 -2.23 -12.31
N SER A 106 -20.76 -1.88 -11.52
CA SER A 106 -21.67 -0.78 -11.79
C SER A 106 -21.67 0.24 -10.65
N VAL A 107 -21.64 1.53 -10.97
CA VAL A 107 -21.69 2.62 -9.99
C VAL A 107 -23.04 3.32 -10.05
N VAL A 108 -23.74 3.39 -8.92
CA VAL A 108 -25.09 3.96 -8.83
C VAL A 108 -25.11 5.08 -7.79
N LYS A 109 -25.29 6.34 -8.23
CA LYS A 109 -25.46 7.46 -7.29
C LYS A 109 -26.79 7.34 -6.53
N ARG A 110 -26.74 7.54 -5.21
CA ARG A 110 -27.89 7.61 -4.30
C ARG A 110 -27.90 8.94 -3.56
N ASN A 111 -28.81 9.83 -3.96
CA ASN A 111 -28.97 11.11 -3.29
C ASN A 111 -29.76 10.90 -1.98
N PRO A 112 -29.17 11.19 -0.79
CA PRO A 112 -29.85 11.02 0.49
C PRO A 112 -31.06 11.93 0.68
N ASP A 113 -31.17 13.06 -0.04
CA ASP A 113 -32.37 13.91 -0.02
C ASP A 113 -33.58 13.21 -0.69
N VAL A 114 -33.30 12.31 -1.65
CA VAL A 114 -34.32 11.54 -2.38
C VAL A 114 -34.57 10.19 -1.72
N TYR A 115 -33.50 9.57 -1.19
CA TYR A 115 -33.51 8.23 -0.58
C TYR A 115 -32.96 8.27 0.86
N PRO A 116 -33.65 8.93 1.81
CA PRO A 116 -33.09 9.21 3.15
C PRO A 116 -32.84 7.96 4.02
N THR A 117 -33.50 6.86 3.71
CA THR A 117 -33.39 5.60 4.47
C THR A 117 -32.55 4.54 3.74
N PHE A 118 -31.97 4.88 2.58
CA PHE A 118 -31.22 3.91 1.78
C PHE A 118 -30.02 3.33 2.55
N ALA A 119 -29.20 4.21 3.11
CA ALA A 119 -27.97 3.81 3.80
C ALA A 119 -28.23 3.04 5.12
N GLN A 120 -29.37 3.29 5.77
CA GLN A 120 -29.76 2.62 7.03
C GLN A 120 -30.01 1.09 6.87
N GLN A 121 -30.02 0.59 5.64
CA GLN A 121 -30.13 -0.86 5.36
C GLN A 121 -28.76 -1.55 5.46
N TYR A 122 -27.67 -0.77 5.45
CA TYR A 122 -26.30 -1.26 5.36
C TYR A 122 -25.43 -0.88 6.59
N THR A 123 -25.82 0.14 7.33
CA THR A 123 -25.07 0.61 8.50
C THR A 123 -25.96 1.33 9.50
N ASP A 124 -25.63 1.20 10.78
CA ASP A 124 -26.24 1.98 11.89
C ASP A 124 -25.47 3.28 12.16
N GLU A 125 -24.35 3.52 11.45
CA GLU A 125 -23.53 4.70 11.61
C GLU A 125 -24.13 5.96 10.99
N THR A 126 -23.58 7.11 11.36
CA THR A 126 -23.93 8.39 10.71
C THR A 126 -23.31 8.45 9.32
N VAL A 127 -24.16 8.48 8.29
CA VAL A 127 -23.71 8.49 6.91
C VAL A 127 -23.46 9.92 6.43
N TYR A 128 -22.25 10.16 5.94
CA TYR A 128 -21.81 11.41 5.35
C TYR A 128 -21.87 11.37 3.82
N ASN A 129 -21.89 12.55 3.17
CA ASN A 129 -21.74 12.64 1.72
C ASN A 129 -20.41 12.01 1.27
N ASN A 130 -20.46 11.36 0.12
CA ASN A 130 -19.34 10.64 -0.48
C ASN A 130 -18.96 9.33 0.22
N SER A 131 -19.82 8.80 1.11
CA SER A 131 -19.74 7.42 1.57
C SER A 131 -20.18 6.46 0.47
N LEU A 132 -19.75 5.20 0.56
CA LEU A 132 -20.05 4.16 -0.43
C LEU A 132 -20.70 2.95 0.23
N VAL A 133 -21.44 2.17 -0.56
CA VAL A 133 -21.85 0.81 -0.22
C VAL A 133 -21.47 -0.09 -1.40
N VAL A 134 -20.72 -1.13 -1.14
CA VAL A 134 -20.42 -2.18 -2.12
C VAL A 134 -21.33 -3.36 -1.85
N GLU A 135 -22.01 -3.87 -2.88
CA GLU A 135 -23.00 -4.95 -2.76
C GLU A 135 -22.78 -6.00 -3.86
N CYS A 136 -22.79 -7.27 -3.48
CA CYS A 136 -22.82 -8.42 -4.37
C CYS A 136 -23.75 -9.48 -3.78
N GLY A 137 -24.83 -9.81 -4.49
CA GLY A 137 -25.85 -10.74 -3.98
C GLY A 137 -26.46 -10.29 -2.66
N ASP A 138 -26.33 -11.12 -1.64
CA ASP A 138 -26.83 -10.83 -0.29
C ASP A 138 -25.77 -10.20 0.64
N ARG A 139 -24.53 -10.01 0.16
CA ARG A 139 -23.42 -9.42 0.93
C ARG A 139 -23.23 -7.97 0.58
N SER A 140 -22.93 -7.17 1.59
CA SER A 140 -22.66 -5.75 1.41
C SER A 140 -21.64 -5.26 2.43
N ARG A 141 -20.85 -4.22 2.05
CA ARG A 141 -19.96 -3.50 2.95
C ARG A 141 -20.15 -2.01 2.78
N TYR A 142 -20.34 -1.32 3.89
CA TYR A 142 -20.37 0.14 3.96
C TYR A 142 -18.94 0.67 4.10
N ILE A 143 -18.65 1.76 3.39
CA ILE A 143 -17.39 2.49 3.45
C ILE A 143 -17.73 3.93 3.82
N SER A 144 -17.29 4.37 4.98
CA SER A 144 -17.50 5.73 5.43
C SER A 144 -16.62 6.73 4.65
N TYR A 145 -16.92 8.02 4.76
CA TYR A 145 -16.03 9.05 4.21
C TYR A 145 -14.66 9.06 4.91
N ASP A 146 -14.65 8.75 6.21
CA ASP A 146 -13.43 8.73 7.02
C ASP A 146 -12.53 7.51 6.70
N ASP A 147 -13.08 6.41 6.19
CA ASP A 147 -12.29 5.28 5.65
C ASP A 147 -11.62 5.64 4.32
N ILE A 148 -12.22 6.56 3.56
CA ILE A 148 -11.67 7.05 2.29
C ILE A 148 -10.60 8.11 2.49
N TYR A 149 -10.82 9.00 3.47
CA TYR A 149 -9.91 10.10 3.83
C TYR A 149 -9.43 9.96 5.26
N LEU A 150 -8.35 9.21 5.44
CA LEU A 150 -7.74 8.96 6.74
C LEU A 150 -7.12 10.23 7.30
N GLN A 151 -7.42 10.56 8.55
CA GLN A 151 -6.80 11.65 9.27
C GLN A 151 -5.88 11.10 10.35
N GLU A 152 -4.59 11.28 10.18
CA GLU A 152 -3.58 10.89 11.15
C GLU A 152 -3.05 12.13 11.88
N THR A 153 -2.93 12.03 13.19
CA THR A 153 -2.31 13.08 14.00
C THR A 153 -0.86 12.70 14.28
N ASP A 154 0.07 13.50 13.77
CA ASP A 154 1.46 13.38 14.18
C ASP A 154 1.60 13.94 15.61
N ILE A 155 1.81 13.03 16.56
CA ILE A 155 1.91 13.32 17.99
C ILE A 155 3.11 14.24 18.34
N TYR A 156 4.12 14.31 17.51
CA TYR A 156 5.32 15.12 17.75
C TYR A 156 5.21 16.52 17.19
N SER A 157 4.67 16.64 15.98
CA SER A 157 4.51 17.96 15.33
C SER A 157 3.16 18.61 15.63
N TYR A 158 2.21 17.87 16.23
CA TYR A 158 0.81 18.28 16.41
C TYR A 158 0.17 18.72 15.08
N THR A 159 0.61 18.13 13.99
CA THR A 159 0.05 18.39 12.66
C THR A 159 -0.85 17.24 12.24
N TYR A 160 -1.93 17.57 11.55
CA TYR A 160 -2.81 16.58 10.96
C TYR A 160 -2.29 16.28 9.56
N THR A 161 -2.09 15.00 9.25
CA THR A 161 -1.86 14.52 7.91
C THR A 161 -3.13 13.88 7.39
N THR A 162 -3.48 14.16 6.15
CA THR A 162 -4.62 13.50 5.50
C THR A 162 -4.07 12.61 4.39
N SER A 163 -4.48 11.36 4.38
CA SER A 163 -4.18 10.42 3.31
C SER A 163 -5.47 9.94 2.64
N PHE A 164 -5.36 9.54 1.37
CA PHE A 164 -6.47 9.03 0.58
C PHE A 164 -6.34 7.52 0.42
N ASP A 165 -7.27 6.77 0.99
CA ASP A 165 -7.32 5.31 0.98
C ASP A 165 -8.49 4.74 0.18
N GLY A 166 -9.11 5.55 -0.67
CA GLY A 166 -10.30 5.14 -1.41
C GLY A 166 -10.10 3.89 -2.29
N GLU A 167 -8.87 3.68 -2.81
CA GLU A 167 -8.57 2.48 -3.57
C GLU A 167 -8.53 1.24 -2.66
N GLY A 168 -7.85 1.32 -1.51
CA GLY A 168 -7.78 0.25 -0.53
C GLY A 168 -9.17 -0.13 -0.03
N ALA A 169 -9.93 0.85 0.46
CA ALA A 169 -11.27 0.64 1.01
C ALA A 169 -12.24 0.01 -0.01
N ILE A 170 -12.26 0.49 -1.27
CA ILE A 170 -13.14 -0.07 -2.31
C ILE A 170 -12.73 -1.49 -2.70
N THR A 171 -11.41 -1.74 -2.89
CA THR A 171 -10.94 -3.06 -3.30
C THR A 171 -11.17 -4.09 -2.21
N SER A 172 -10.89 -3.76 -0.95
CA SER A 172 -11.19 -4.60 0.20
C SER A 172 -12.70 -4.92 0.31
N ALA A 173 -13.56 -3.90 0.12
CA ALA A 173 -15.00 -4.11 0.15
C ALA A 173 -15.49 -5.00 -1.00
N ILE A 174 -14.91 -4.88 -2.21
CA ILE A 174 -15.22 -5.77 -3.34
C ILE A 174 -14.80 -7.20 -2.99
N ASP A 175 -13.58 -7.41 -2.51
CA ASP A 175 -13.09 -8.73 -2.10
C ASP A 175 -13.98 -9.35 -1.01
N TYR A 176 -14.37 -8.56 -0.01
CA TYR A 176 -15.28 -9.00 1.05
C TYR A 176 -16.60 -9.52 0.52
N VAL A 177 -17.27 -8.78 -0.40
CA VAL A 177 -18.61 -9.16 -0.86
C VAL A 177 -18.62 -10.35 -1.81
N ILE A 178 -17.50 -10.67 -2.46
CA ILE A 178 -17.38 -11.82 -3.36
C ILE A 178 -16.82 -13.07 -2.67
N SER A 179 -16.22 -12.93 -1.47
CA SER A 179 -15.59 -14.04 -0.75
C SER A 179 -16.65 -14.84 0.02
N GLU A 180 -16.73 -16.15 -0.20
CA GLU A 180 -17.64 -17.01 0.55
C GLU A 180 -17.15 -17.26 1.98
N GLU A 181 -15.85 -17.43 2.16
CA GLU A 181 -15.18 -17.66 3.45
C GLU A 181 -14.06 -16.63 3.64
N LEU A 182 -13.92 -16.11 4.84
CA LEU A 182 -12.87 -15.18 5.22
C LEU A 182 -11.77 -15.92 5.98
N PRO A 183 -10.49 -15.55 5.79
CA PRO A 183 -9.39 -16.12 6.55
C PRO A 183 -9.54 -15.86 8.04
N GLN A 184 -9.16 -16.83 8.87
CA GLN A 184 -9.31 -16.83 10.30
C GLN A 184 -7.94 -16.71 11.01
N LEU A 185 -7.67 -15.57 11.64
CA LEU A 185 -6.52 -15.36 12.51
C LEU A 185 -6.93 -15.62 13.96
N TYR A 186 -6.35 -16.66 14.57
CA TYR A 186 -6.56 -17.00 15.96
C TYR A 186 -5.44 -16.42 16.82
N VAL A 187 -5.78 -15.48 17.69
CA VAL A 187 -4.82 -14.82 18.58
C VAL A 187 -4.84 -15.50 19.95
N LEU A 188 -3.67 -15.98 20.37
CA LEU A 188 -3.53 -16.67 21.64
C LEU A 188 -3.62 -15.68 22.81
N GLU A 189 -4.31 -16.09 23.86
CA GLU A 189 -4.42 -15.39 25.14
C GLU A 189 -4.24 -16.35 26.33
N GLY A 190 -3.82 -15.82 27.47
CA GLY A 190 -3.67 -16.58 28.71
C GLY A 190 -2.32 -16.39 29.40
N HIS A 191 -1.35 -15.75 28.77
CA HIS A 191 0.01 -15.56 29.23
C HIS A 191 0.38 -14.08 29.45
N GLY A 192 -0.64 -13.21 29.60
CA GLY A 192 -0.45 -11.77 29.79
C GLY A 192 -0.12 -11.03 28.49
N GLU A 193 -0.55 -11.57 27.36
CA GLU A 193 -0.34 -10.98 26.04
C GLU A 193 -0.89 -9.56 25.98
N THR A 194 -0.13 -8.69 25.34
CA THR A 194 -0.59 -7.34 25.01
C THR A 194 -1.66 -7.40 23.91
N GLU A 195 -2.69 -6.56 23.99
CA GLU A 195 -3.66 -6.41 22.92
C GLU A 195 -2.96 -6.01 21.61
N LEU A 196 -3.42 -6.54 20.48
CA LEU A 196 -2.89 -6.16 19.19
C LEU A 196 -3.10 -4.65 18.95
N PRO A 197 -2.07 -3.93 18.49
CA PRO A 197 -2.18 -2.50 18.25
C PRO A 197 -3.24 -2.15 17.20
N ALA A 198 -3.91 -1.01 17.41
CA ALA A 198 -5.03 -0.59 16.57
C ALA A 198 -4.64 -0.45 15.10
N THR A 199 -3.45 0.10 14.80
CA THR A 199 -2.98 0.24 13.41
C THR A 199 -2.80 -1.10 12.70
N PHE A 200 -2.41 -2.15 13.42
CA PHE A 200 -2.31 -3.49 12.86
C PHE A 200 -3.69 -4.12 12.66
N LEU A 201 -4.58 -4.03 13.67
CA LEU A 201 -5.95 -4.54 13.56
C LEU A 201 -6.72 -3.89 12.41
N ASP A 202 -6.57 -2.58 12.21
CA ASP A 202 -7.18 -1.87 11.09
C ASP A 202 -6.72 -2.43 9.72
N GLN A 203 -5.45 -2.83 9.61
CA GLN A 203 -4.96 -3.46 8.37
C GLN A 203 -5.47 -4.90 8.22
N VAL A 204 -5.51 -5.68 9.30
CA VAL A 204 -6.07 -7.03 9.31
C VAL A 204 -7.55 -7.02 8.88
N GLU A 205 -8.33 -6.05 9.37
CA GLU A 205 -9.73 -5.86 8.96
C GLU A 205 -9.85 -5.44 7.48
N LYS A 206 -8.98 -4.56 7.00
CA LYS A 206 -8.93 -4.14 5.58
C LYS A 206 -8.61 -5.30 4.64
N GLU A 207 -7.82 -6.27 5.08
CA GLU A 207 -7.51 -7.50 4.33
C GLU A 207 -8.59 -8.58 4.51
N ASN A 208 -9.73 -8.24 5.14
CA ASN A 208 -10.85 -9.15 5.39
C ASN A 208 -10.49 -10.41 6.17
N ILE A 209 -9.53 -10.31 7.08
CA ILE A 209 -9.13 -11.40 7.99
C ILE A 209 -9.94 -11.27 9.28
N GLU A 210 -10.67 -12.31 9.64
CA GLU A 210 -11.40 -12.36 10.90
C GLU A 210 -10.46 -12.72 12.05
N VAL A 211 -10.54 -11.97 13.17
CA VAL A 211 -9.69 -12.17 14.33
C VAL A 211 -10.51 -12.81 15.45
N THR A 212 -10.07 -13.95 15.95
CA THR A 212 -10.67 -14.65 17.08
C THR A 212 -9.63 -14.88 18.17
N THR A 213 -9.90 -14.45 19.42
CA THR A 213 -9.04 -14.77 20.55
C THR A 213 -9.40 -16.14 21.12
N PHE A 214 -8.39 -16.91 21.53
CA PHE A 214 -8.57 -18.21 22.16
C PHE A 214 -7.43 -18.52 23.14
N SER A 215 -7.66 -19.48 24.04
CA SER A 215 -6.64 -19.92 24.99
C SER A 215 -6.44 -21.43 24.92
N LEU A 216 -5.18 -21.86 24.79
CA LEU A 216 -4.79 -23.27 24.79
C LEU A 216 -5.11 -23.94 26.13
N LEU A 217 -5.29 -23.18 27.23
CA LEU A 217 -5.73 -23.70 28.53
C LEU A 217 -7.18 -24.21 28.52
N THR A 218 -7.98 -23.84 27.51
CA THR A 218 -9.42 -24.15 27.47
C THR A 218 -9.80 -25.12 26.34
N VAL A 219 -8.83 -25.53 25.54
CA VAL A 219 -9.02 -26.43 24.39
C VAL A 219 -8.07 -27.63 24.49
N ASP A 220 -8.41 -28.74 23.86
CA ASP A 220 -7.55 -29.92 23.78
C ASP A 220 -6.54 -29.85 22.62
N GLU A 221 -6.86 -29.05 21.59
CA GLU A 221 -6.04 -28.84 20.39
C GLU A 221 -6.35 -27.46 19.77
N VAL A 222 -5.49 -26.97 18.89
CA VAL A 222 -5.74 -25.74 18.11
C VAL A 222 -6.96 -25.96 17.21
N PRO A 223 -7.94 -25.03 17.18
CA PRO A 223 -9.13 -25.16 16.32
C PRO A 223 -8.80 -25.39 14.86
N GLU A 224 -9.51 -26.31 14.20
CA GLU A 224 -9.31 -26.63 12.78
C GLU A 224 -9.63 -25.43 11.85
N GLU A 225 -10.46 -24.51 12.31
CA GLU A 225 -10.85 -23.30 11.59
C GLU A 225 -9.74 -22.23 11.59
N ALA A 226 -8.66 -22.41 12.37
CA ALA A 226 -7.57 -21.46 12.43
C ALA A 226 -6.66 -21.58 11.19
N ASP A 227 -6.76 -20.63 10.25
CA ASP A 227 -5.84 -20.56 9.12
C ASP A 227 -4.43 -20.14 9.58
N CYS A 228 -4.36 -19.32 10.63
CA CYS A 228 -3.11 -18.91 11.26
C CYS A 228 -3.32 -18.68 12.77
N VAL A 229 -2.37 -19.11 13.58
CA VAL A 229 -2.30 -18.78 15.01
C VAL A 229 -1.25 -17.69 15.23
N MET A 230 -1.56 -16.70 16.06
CA MET A 230 -0.64 -15.63 16.42
C MET A 230 -0.48 -15.54 17.93
N LEU A 231 0.77 -15.52 18.41
CA LEU A 231 1.15 -15.20 19.78
C LEU A 231 1.90 -13.87 19.77
N TYR A 232 1.30 -12.85 20.38
CA TYR A 232 1.84 -11.48 20.39
C TYR A 232 2.17 -11.01 21.80
N ALA A 233 3.44 -10.69 22.05
CA ALA A 233 3.95 -10.04 23.25
C ALA A 233 3.50 -10.69 24.57
N PRO A 234 3.73 -12.01 24.78
CA PRO A 234 3.42 -12.67 26.05
C PRO A 234 4.32 -12.11 27.16
N GLU A 235 3.76 -11.94 28.37
CA GLU A 235 4.48 -11.53 29.58
C GLU A 235 4.92 -12.72 30.44
N SER A 236 4.39 -13.92 30.21
CA SER A 236 4.76 -15.15 30.90
C SER A 236 4.89 -16.33 29.93
N ASP A 237 5.66 -17.33 30.32
CA ASP A 237 5.93 -18.52 29.54
C ASP A 237 4.68 -19.42 29.39
N ILE A 238 4.62 -20.14 28.29
CA ILE A 238 3.62 -21.18 28.06
C ILE A 238 3.99 -22.46 28.83
N SER A 239 3.02 -23.33 29.09
CA SER A 239 3.28 -24.65 29.66
C SER A 239 3.91 -25.61 28.64
N THR A 240 4.48 -26.71 29.12
CA THR A 240 5.00 -27.78 28.26
C THR A 240 3.91 -28.40 27.41
N GLU A 241 2.70 -28.56 27.96
CA GLU A 241 1.54 -29.09 27.26
C GLU A 241 1.10 -28.18 26.09
N GLU A 242 1.10 -26.88 26.31
CA GLU A 242 0.78 -25.90 25.26
C GLU A 242 1.85 -25.86 24.15
N ALA A 243 3.13 -25.97 24.54
CA ALA A 243 4.22 -26.09 23.57
C ALA A 243 4.07 -27.38 22.71
N GLU A 244 3.65 -28.50 23.30
CA GLU A 244 3.38 -29.74 22.58
C GLU A 244 2.18 -29.58 21.62
N MET A 245 1.11 -28.87 22.03
CA MET A 245 -0.03 -28.57 21.15
C MET A 245 0.40 -27.73 19.94
N LEU A 246 1.17 -26.64 20.16
CA LEU A 246 1.67 -25.79 19.10
C LEU A 246 2.62 -26.56 18.16
N ALA A 247 3.52 -27.38 18.70
CA ALA A 247 4.41 -28.23 17.90
C ALA A 247 3.62 -29.23 17.05
N SER A 248 2.56 -29.83 17.62
CA SER A 248 1.66 -30.73 16.89
C SER A 248 0.89 -30.01 15.79
N TYR A 249 0.41 -28.80 16.07
CA TYR A 249 -0.27 -27.97 15.10
C TYR A 249 0.64 -27.65 13.89
N ILE A 250 1.88 -27.19 14.15
CA ILE A 250 2.85 -26.90 13.07
C ILE A 250 3.16 -28.16 12.27
N SER A 251 3.44 -29.29 12.94
CA SER A 251 3.75 -30.57 12.24
C SER A 251 2.57 -31.12 11.46
N GLY A 252 1.34 -30.74 11.82
CA GLY A 252 0.11 -31.04 11.09
C GLY A 252 -0.16 -30.13 9.89
N GLY A 253 0.72 -29.18 9.57
CA GLY A 253 0.56 -28.20 8.48
C GLY A 253 0.07 -26.82 8.95
N GLY A 254 -0.08 -26.61 10.24
CA GLY A 254 -0.53 -25.34 10.82
C GLY A 254 0.46 -24.20 10.60
N LYS A 255 -0.06 -22.99 10.73
CA LYS A 255 0.67 -21.74 10.52
C LYS A 255 0.76 -20.94 11.82
N LEU A 256 1.96 -20.57 12.25
CA LEU A 256 2.19 -19.87 13.52
C LEU A 256 3.00 -18.59 13.31
N VAL A 257 2.52 -17.50 13.88
CA VAL A 257 3.29 -16.25 14.04
C VAL A 257 3.58 -16.04 15.51
N VAL A 258 4.85 -15.80 15.84
CA VAL A 258 5.26 -15.43 17.20
C VAL A 258 6.00 -14.11 17.16
N MET A 259 5.57 -13.15 17.94
CA MET A 259 6.26 -11.90 18.19
C MET A 259 6.51 -11.78 19.69
N ALA A 260 7.67 -12.27 20.13
CA ALA A 260 8.02 -12.37 21.54
C ALA A 260 9.48 -11.98 21.76
N GLY A 261 9.70 -10.97 22.58
CA GLY A 261 11.02 -10.48 23.00
C GLY A 261 11.37 -10.91 24.41
N PRO A 262 12.48 -10.38 24.94
CA PRO A 262 12.82 -10.54 26.35
C PRO A 262 11.71 -9.96 27.24
N VAL A 263 11.43 -10.63 28.37
CA VAL A 263 10.45 -10.18 29.37
C VAL A 263 11.19 -9.77 30.63
N GLU A 264 10.76 -8.68 31.29
CA GLU A 264 11.32 -8.25 32.55
C GLU A 264 10.89 -9.21 33.66
N ASP A 265 11.85 -9.67 34.49
CA ASP A 265 11.63 -10.59 35.61
C ASP A 265 11.03 -11.98 35.25
N ALA A 266 11.00 -12.35 33.95
CA ALA A 266 10.54 -13.67 33.51
C ALA A 266 11.42 -14.22 32.38
N SER A 267 11.26 -15.53 32.08
CA SER A 267 11.83 -16.16 30.88
C SER A 267 10.71 -16.82 30.07
N LEU A 268 10.95 -16.97 28.78
CA LEU A 268 10.04 -17.66 27.84
C LEU A 268 10.70 -18.96 27.33
N ASP A 269 11.38 -19.69 28.22
CA ASP A 269 12.22 -20.84 27.83
C ASP A 269 11.41 -21.96 27.16
N THR A 270 10.19 -22.20 27.64
CA THR A 270 9.31 -23.22 27.05
C THR A 270 8.83 -22.80 25.68
N LEU A 271 8.43 -21.53 25.53
CA LEU A 271 8.03 -20.97 24.24
C LEU A 271 9.20 -21.04 23.23
N TYR A 272 10.38 -20.60 23.63
CA TYR A 272 11.58 -20.66 22.76
C TYR A 272 12.04 -22.10 22.47
N SER A 273 11.61 -23.10 23.24
CA SER A 273 11.90 -24.52 22.94
C SER A 273 11.30 -24.97 21.62
N LEU A 274 10.25 -24.31 21.11
CA LEU A 274 9.70 -24.58 19.78
C LEU A 274 10.74 -24.34 18.69
N LEU A 275 11.54 -23.28 18.80
CA LEU A 275 12.64 -22.99 17.86
C LEU A 275 13.76 -24.03 17.92
N ALA A 276 14.02 -24.59 19.11
CA ALA A 276 15.06 -25.59 19.29
C ALA A 276 14.78 -26.88 18.53
N ASN A 277 13.51 -27.21 18.22
CA ASN A 277 13.12 -28.34 17.37
C ASN A 277 13.71 -28.23 15.96
N TYR A 278 14.03 -27.03 15.51
CA TYR A 278 14.60 -26.71 14.20
C TYR A 278 16.08 -26.30 14.28
N GLY A 279 16.71 -26.53 15.45
CA GLY A 279 18.11 -26.18 15.69
C GLY A 279 18.39 -24.70 15.87
N VAL A 280 17.34 -23.85 15.92
CA VAL A 280 17.46 -22.42 16.17
C VAL A 280 17.60 -22.19 17.68
N THR A 281 18.61 -21.43 18.10
CA THR A 281 18.89 -21.17 19.51
C THR A 281 18.64 -19.70 19.83
N ALA A 282 17.83 -19.42 20.85
CA ALA A 282 17.69 -18.09 21.42
C ALA A 282 18.87 -17.80 22.36
N ASN A 283 19.51 -16.65 22.21
CA ASN A 283 20.63 -16.23 23.04
C ASN A 283 20.12 -15.44 24.25
N GLU A 284 20.83 -15.55 25.37
CA GLU A 284 20.50 -14.77 26.56
C GLU A 284 20.70 -13.28 26.33
N GLY A 285 19.86 -12.47 26.96
CA GLY A 285 20.01 -11.03 27.09
C GLY A 285 19.24 -10.23 26.04
N ILE A 286 19.61 -8.95 25.94
CA ILE A 286 19.02 -7.99 25.01
C ILE A 286 20.08 -7.60 23.99
N VAL A 287 19.75 -7.67 22.71
CA VAL A 287 20.67 -7.28 21.64
C VAL A 287 20.85 -5.76 21.62
N VAL A 288 22.10 -5.35 21.57
CA VAL A 288 22.54 -3.98 21.48
C VAL A 288 23.42 -3.84 20.24
N GLU A 289 23.20 -2.78 19.49
CA GLU A 289 23.91 -2.51 18.24
C GLU A 289 25.12 -1.59 18.48
N GLY A 290 26.29 -2.02 18.00
CA GLY A 290 27.52 -1.25 18.08
C GLY A 290 27.72 -0.28 16.90
N ASP A 291 27.11 -0.55 15.75
CA ASP A 291 27.17 0.33 14.58
C ASP A 291 26.02 1.36 14.60
N ARG A 292 26.40 2.65 14.56
CA ARG A 292 25.44 3.77 14.61
C ARG A 292 24.43 3.77 13.45
N ASN A 293 24.69 3.11 12.36
CA ASN A 293 23.78 3.04 11.22
C ASN A 293 22.66 2.00 11.41
N TYR A 294 22.79 1.13 12.38
CA TYR A 294 21.89 0.00 12.64
C TYR A 294 21.00 0.18 13.87
N TYR A 295 20.93 1.39 14.42
CA TYR A 295 19.99 1.69 15.51
C TYR A 295 19.44 3.11 15.43
N ALA A 296 18.27 3.33 16.03
CA ALA A 296 17.55 4.59 15.98
C ALA A 296 17.63 5.37 17.31
N PHE A 297 17.25 6.65 17.30
CA PHE A 297 17.03 7.54 18.44
C PHE A 297 18.19 7.64 19.44
N GLN A 298 19.40 7.29 19.06
CA GLN A 298 20.55 7.15 19.96
C GLN A 298 20.32 6.09 21.06
N MET A 299 19.42 5.14 20.82
CA MET A 299 19.09 4.02 21.69
C MET A 299 19.57 2.72 21.02
N PRO A 300 20.76 2.19 21.40
CA PRO A 300 21.36 1.03 20.70
C PRO A 300 20.54 -0.27 20.76
N TYR A 301 19.50 -0.33 21.59
CA TYR A 301 18.53 -1.44 21.66
C TYR A 301 17.29 -1.23 20.78
N VAL A 302 17.20 -0.11 20.06
CA VAL A 302 16.17 0.11 19.02
C VAL A 302 16.80 -0.16 17.67
N LEU A 303 16.79 -1.42 17.28
CA LEU A 303 17.56 -1.94 16.16
C LEU A 303 16.92 -1.61 14.80
N LEU A 304 17.75 -1.43 13.80
CA LEU A 304 17.38 -1.27 12.37
C LEU A 304 18.09 -2.39 11.59
N PRO A 305 17.57 -3.62 11.62
CA PRO A 305 18.22 -4.76 11.00
C PRO A 305 18.21 -4.69 9.47
N ASP A 306 19.16 -5.39 8.85
CA ASP A 306 19.12 -5.70 7.42
C ASP A 306 17.97 -6.66 7.13
N LEU A 307 17.25 -6.41 6.03
CA LEU A 307 16.19 -7.28 5.52
C LEU A 307 16.81 -8.46 4.76
N GLY A 308 16.47 -9.68 5.14
CA GLY A 308 16.86 -10.90 4.45
C GLY A 308 16.14 -11.06 3.08
N GLU A 309 16.61 -11.98 2.26
CA GLU A 309 15.98 -12.29 0.96
C GLU A 309 14.83 -13.27 1.16
N SER A 310 13.58 -12.79 1.13
CA SER A 310 12.36 -13.59 1.19
C SER A 310 11.19 -12.84 0.58
N ASP A 311 10.11 -13.55 0.23
CA ASP A 311 8.88 -12.92 -0.27
C ASP A 311 8.23 -12.00 0.79
N ILE A 312 8.45 -12.27 2.07
CA ILE A 312 7.97 -11.44 3.19
C ILE A 312 8.66 -10.08 3.22
N THR A 313 9.96 -10.05 3.01
CA THR A 313 10.80 -8.83 3.15
C THR A 313 11.01 -8.09 1.83
N ALA A 314 10.89 -8.77 0.69
CA ALA A 314 11.15 -8.20 -0.64
C ALA A 314 10.36 -6.90 -0.91
N PRO A 315 9.05 -6.78 -0.60
CA PRO A 315 8.31 -5.55 -0.85
C PRO A 315 8.87 -4.33 -0.11
N LEU A 316 9.35 -4.54 1.13
CA LEU A 316 9.94 -3.48 1.95
C LEU A 316 11.34 -3.09 1.45
N ALA A 317 12.14 -4.10 1.07
CA ALA A 317 13.49 -3.90 0.55
C ALA A 317 13.46 -3.12 -0.79
N GLU A 318 12.56 -3.49 -1.70
CA GLU A 318 12.36 -2.79 -2.98
C GLU A 318 11.89 -1.34 -2.81
N ALA A 319 11.05 -1.10 -1.80
CA ALA A 319 10.59 0.24 -1.46
C ALA A 319 11.62 1.06 -0.66
N GLY A 320 12.69 0.43 -0.16
CA GLY A 320 13.73 1.07 0.64
C GLY A 320 13.27 1.46 2.05
N TYR A 321 12.35 0.69 2.63
CA TYR A 321 11.88 0.89 4.00
C TYR A 321 12.75 0.15 5.02
N TYR A 322 12.74 0.67 6.24
CA TYR A 322 13.39 0.06 7.41
C TYR A 322 12.33 -0.35 8.42
N VAL A 323 12.53 -1.50 9.06
CA VAL A 323 11.73 -1.91 10.21
C VAL A 323 12.49 -1.64 11.51
N PHE A 324 11.74 -1.43 12.58
CA PHE A 324 12.28 -1.24 13.92
C PHE A 324 12.11 -2.52 14.73
N MET A 325 13.19 -2.98 15.36
CA MET A 325 13.21 -4.14 16.26
C MET A 325 13.68 -3.71 17.64
N PRO A 326 12.80 -3.10 18.47
CA PRO A 326 13.18 -2.65 19.80
C PRO A 326 13.21 -3.81 20.77
N ILE A 327 14.20 -3.82 21.65
CA ILE A 327 14.34 -4.78 22.76
C ILE A 327 14.16 -6.22 22.27
N SER A 328 15.14 -6.71 21.53
CA SER A 328 15.09 -8.02 20.87
C SER A 328 16.02 -9.03 21.48
N THR A 329 15.64 -10.30 21.43
CA THR A 329 16.51 -11.45 21.66
C THR A 329 17.26 -11.81 20.38
N GLY A 330 18.54 -12.16 20.46
CA GLY A 330 19.30 -12.65 19.33
C GLY A 330 19.07 -14.13 19.09
N LEU A 331 18.89 -14.53 17.84
CA LEU A 331 18.82 -15.94 17.44
C LEU A 331 20.12 -16.34 16.75
N THR A 332 20.55 -17.58 17.01
CA THR A 332 21.61 -18.27 16.26
C THR A 332 20.97 -19.38 15.44
N LEU A 333 21.16 -19.34 14.12
CA LEU A 333 20.61 -20.32 13.21
C LEU A 333 21.53 -21.54 13.09
N PRO A 334 20.98 -22.76 12.83
CA PRO A 334 21.77 -23.96 12.60
C PRO A 334 22.50 -23.90 11.25
N GLU A 335 23.64 -24.59 11.15
CA GLU A 335 24.30 -24.82 9.84
C GLU A 335 23.51 -25.81 8.98
N ASP A 336 22.76 -26.70 9.59
CA ASP A 336 21.89 -27.71 8.94
C ASP A 336 20.62 -27.87 9.79
N ALA A 337 19.49 -27.52 9.19
CA ALA A 337 18.15 -27.59 9.82
C ALA A 337 17.43 -28.94 9.54
N GLY A 338 18.11 -29.93 8.91
CA GLY A 338 17.52 -31.20 8.55
C GLY A 338 16.51 -31.06 7.39
N ASP A 339 15.29 -31.56 7.58
CA ASP A 339 14.23 -31.50 6.56
C ASP A 339 13.52 -30.13 6.53
N ALA A 340 13.70 -29.29 7.54
CA ALA A 340 13.10 -27.96 7.59
C ALA A 340 13.94 -26.92 6.85
N THR A 341 13.27 -25.89 6.31
CA THR A 341 13.92 -24.71 5.74
C THR A 341 13.86 -23.57 6.75
N VAL A 342 15.02 -23.05 7.16
CA VAL A 342 15.16 -21.93 8.09
C VAL A 342 15.73 -20.72 7.36
N THR A 343 14.93 -19.67 7.21
CA THR A 343 15.27 -18.47 6.44
C THR A 343 15.35 -17.25 7.38
N PRO A 344 16.52 -16.57 7.47
CA PRO A 344 16.63 -15.32 8.22
C PRO A 344 15.85 -14.21 7.52
N LEU A 345 14.99 -13.52 8.25
CA LEU A 345 14.22 -12.37 7.76
C LEU A 345 14.87 -11.04 8.13
N LEU A 346 15.42 -10.95 9.34
CA LEU A 346 16.01 -9.74 9.91
C LEU A 346 17.33 -10.10 10.58
N THR A 347 18.39 -9.35 10.28
CA THR A 347 19.74 -9.64 10.79
C THR A 347 20.44 -8.36 11.23
N THR A 348 21.14 -8.39 12.37
CA THR A 348 21.95 -7.28 12.88
C THR A 348 23.25 -7.11 12.11
N SER A 349 23.97 -6.03 12.37
CA SER A 349 25.34 -5.88 11.91
C SER A 349 26.30 -6.84 12.65
N GLU A 350 27.52 -6.99 12.13
CA GLU A 350 28.61 -7.73 12.80
C GLU A 350 29.08 -7.06 14.11
N ALA A 351 28.75 -5.78 14.33
CA ALA A 351 29.11 -5.03 15.52
C ALA A 351 28.11 -5.19 16.67
N ALA A 352 27.02 -5.91 16.44
CA ALA A 352 26.01 -6.18 17.47
C ALA A 352 26.54 -7.15 18.53
N PHE A 353 26.00 -7.04 19.73
CA PHE A 353 26.26 -7.96 20.83
C PHE A 353 25.04 -8.07 21.72
N SER A 354 24.87 -9.23 22.41
CA SER A 354 23.79 -9.43 23.34
C SER A 354 24.27 -9.15 24.74
N LYS A 355 23.62 -8.22 25.42
CA LYS A 355 23.84 -7.87 26.84
C LYS A 355 23.15 -8.90 27.72
N ILE A 356 23.92 -9.83 28.27
CA ILE A 356 23.39 -10.90 29.14
C ILE A 356 22.71 -10.37 30.42
N ALA A 357 23.03 -9.15 30.84
CA ALA A 357 22.34 -8.49 31.95
C ALA A 357 20.87 -8.20 31.66
N GLY A 358 20.42 -8.30 30.42
CA GLY A 358 19.03 -8.07 30.02
C GLY A 358 18.52 -6.69 30.47
N TYR A 359 17.34 -6.63 31.09
CA TYR A 359 16.80 -5.40 31.65
C TYR A 359 17.61 -4.78 32.79
N GLY A 360 18.54 -5.55 33.41
CA GLY A 360 19.45 -5.07 34.43
C GLY A 360 20.71 -4.38 33.88
N LEU A 361 20.80 -4.12 32.56
CA LEU A 361 21.96 -3.46 31.95
C LEU A 361 22.16 -2.05 32.51
N GLU A 362 23.41 -1.73 32.90
CA GLU A 362 23.81 -0.40 33.38
C GLU A 362 24.51 0.43 32.31
N THR A 363 24.99 -0.21 31.24
CA THR A 363 25.70 0.42 30.14
C THR A 363 25.40 -0.26 28.81
N TYR A 364 25.44 0.50 27.73
CA TYR A 364 25.33 -0.01 26.36
C TYR A 364 26.71 -0.36 25.75
N GLU A 365 27.80 -0.20 26.50
CA GLU A 365 29.10 -0.68 26.06
C GLU A 365 29.20 -2.19 26.27
N LYS A 366 29.93 -2.87 25.39
CA LYS A 366 30.17 -4.31 25.53
C LYS A 366 30.98 -4.63 26.77
N GLU A 367 30.55 -5.60 27.53
CA GLU A 367 31.19 -6.07 28.76
C GLU A 367 31.70 -7.51 28.63
N GLU A 368 32.49 -7.97 29.59
CA GLU A 368 32.96 -9.36 29.63
C GLU A 368 31.80 -10.30 29.89
N GLY A 369 31.60 -11.27 28.99
CA GLY A 369 30.50 -12.23 29.02
C GLY A 369 29.39 -11.94 28.02
N ASP A 370 29.29 -10.72 27.48
CA ASP A 370 28.34 -10.40 26.41
C ASP A 370 28.66 -11.20 25.15
N LEU A 371 27.62 -11.70 24.47
CA LEU A 371 27.75 -12.53 23.29
C LEU A 371 27.97 -11.70 22.04
N ASP A 372 28.89 -12.11 21.18
CA ASP A 372 29.11 -11.46 19.88
C ASP A 372 28.05 -11.85 18.84
N GLY A 373 27.61 -10.84 18.05
CA GLY A 373 26.81 -11.04 16.85
C GLY A 373 27.62 -11.46 15.61
N PRO A 374 27.05 -11.46 14.42
CA PRO A 374 25.68 -10.97 14.14
C PRO A 374 24.61 -11.94 14.65
N PHE A 375 23.40 -11.40 14.86
CA PHE A 375 22.23 -12.17 15.30
C PHE A 375 21.09 -12.08 14.27
N THR A 376 20.33 -13.15 14.14
CA THR A 376 19.02 -13.11 13.49
C THR A 376 18.00 -12.61 14.52
N LEU A 377 17.13 -11.67 14.10
CA LEU A 377 16.05 -11.12 14.93
C LEU A 377 14.66 -11.54 14.47
N GLY A 378 14.59 -12.05 13.23
CA GLY A 378 13.38 -12.59 12.66
C GLY A 378 13.71 -13.76 11.76
N VAL A 379 12.94 -14.84 11.85
CA VAL A 379 13.16 -16.08 11.11
C VAL A 379 11.84 -16.63 10.58
N SER A 380 11.87 -17.18 9.36
CA SER A 380 10.81 -18.01 8.82
C SER A 380 11.29 -19.46 8.78
N ILE A 381 10.45 -20.37 9.30
CA ILE A 381 10.72 -21.81 9.34
C ILE A 381 9.59 -22.52 8.60
N GLN A 382 9.96 -23.37 7.66
CA GLN A 382 9.03 -24.23 6.93
C GLN A 382 9.39 -25.69 7.18
N ASP A 383 8.42 -26.49 7.67
CA ASP A 383 8.54 -27.92 7.94
C ASP A 383 7.38 -28.65 7.26
N GLY A 384 7.62 -29.20 6.09
CA GLY A 384 6.56 -29.74 5.24
C GLY A 384 5.54 -28.68 4.84
N GLU A 385 4.28 -28.88 5.21
CA GLU A 385 3.19 -27.89 5.02
C GLU A 385 3.09 -26.91 6.19
N GLY A 386 3.71 -27.22 7.35
CA GLY A 386 3.73 -26.33 8.50
C GLY A 386 4.67 -25.17 8.31
N GLN A 387 4.29 -23.99 8.81
CA GLN A 387 5.11 -22.79 8.71
C GLN A 387 5.07 -22.02 10.01
N MET A 388 6.20 -21.44 10.38
CA MET A 388 6.32 -20.56 11.54
C MET A 388 7.14 -19.33 11.18
N VAL A 389 6.64 -18.16 11.55
CA VAL A 389 7.43 -16.93 11.52
C VAL A 389 7.59 -16.42 12.94
N TRP A 390 8.84 -16.13 13.31
CA TRP A 390 9.20 -15.66 14.62
C TRP A 390 9.95 -14.34 14.54
N LEU A 391 9.44 -13.30 15.22
CA LEU A 391 10.12 -12.04 15.46
C LEU A 391 10.43 -11.90 16.94
N THR A 392 11.66 -11.53 17.27
CA THR A 392 12.16 -11.56 18.65
C THR A 392 11.95 -10.25 19.42
N SER A 393 10.92 -9.49 19.07
CA SER A 393 10.53 -8.27 19.78
C SER A 393 9.03 -8.25 20.07
N SER A 394 8.67 -8.06 21.35
CA SER A 394 7.29 -7.82 21.79
C SER A 394 6.75 -6.45 21.39
N TYR A 395 7.61 -5.53 20.95
CA TYR A 395 7.27 -4.15 20.56
C TYR A 395 7.24 -3.94 19.06
N PHE A 396 7.34 -5.03 18.27
CA PHE A 396 7.45 -4.92 16.81
C PHE A 396 6.28 -4.19 16.16
N LEU A 397 5.04 -4.48 16.58
CA LEU A 397 3.82 -3.86 16.04
C LEU A 397 3.39 -2.60 16.79
N ASP A 398 4.10 -2.18 17.86
CA ASP A 398 3.73 -0.99 18.63
C ASP A 398 3.54 0.24 17.73
N ASP A 399 2.42 0.95 17.93
CA ASP A 399 1.99 2.08 17.09
C ASP A 399 3.04 3.19 16.97
N MET A 400 3.83 3.41 18.02
CA MET A 400 4.89 4.41 18.00
C MET A 400 6.02 4.00 17.05
N TYR A 401 6.49 2.76 17.13
CA TYR A 401 7.56 2.25 16.25
C TYR A 401 7.05 2.09 14.82
N ASN A 402 5.80 1.70 14.65
CA ASN A 402 5.15 1.67 13.34
C ASN A 402 5.10 3.07 12.70
N ALA A 403 4.73 4.10 13.47
CA ALA A 403 4.74 5.48 12.98
C ALA A 403 6.14 5.95 12.57
N TYR A 404 7.18 5.58 13.34
CA TYR A 404 8.58 5.91 13.00
C TYR A 404 9.10 5.17 11.77
N SER A 405 8.65 3.95 11.53
CA SER A 405 8.97 3.18 10.32
C SER A 405 8.17 3.63 9.10
N SER A 406 7.29 4.62 9.23
CA SER A 406 6.33 5.03 8.20
C SER A 406 5.41 3.90 7.76
N GLY A 407 4.98 3.07 8.72
CA GLY A 407 4.08 1.94 8.52
C GLY A 407 4.77 0.61 8.19
N ALA A 408 6.09 0.60 8.01
CA ALA A 408 6.82 -0.59 7.54
C ALA A 408 6.76 -1.79 8.51
N ASN A 409 6.62 -1.54 9.82
CA ASN A 409 6.47 -2.64 10.78
C ASN A 409 5.13 -3.37 10.60
N VAL A 410 4.05 -2.62 10.48
CA VAL A 410 2.71 -3.19 10.20
C VAL A 410 2.70 -3.84 8.82
N ASP A 411 3.28 -3.22 7.79
CA ASP A 411 3.38 -3.83 6.47
C ASP A 411 4.12 -5.18 6.49
N MET A 412 5.21 -5.28 7.26
CA MET A 412 5.89 -6.57 7.42
C MET A 412 5.00 -7.59 8.15
N GLY A 413 4.27 -7.16 9.18
CA GLY A 413 3.28 -8.01 9.86
C GLY A 413 2.21 -8.53 8.88
N MET A 414 1.70 -7.68 8.01
CA MET A 414 0.73 -8.08 6.98
C MET A 414 1.35 -8.98 5.91
N ASN A 415 2.59 -8.71 5.48
CA ASN A 415 3.32 -9.62 4.57
C ASN A 415 3.51 -11.01 5.18
N ILE A 416 3.78 -11.09 6.49
CA ILE A 416 3.87 -12.36 7.22
C ILE A 416 2.53 -13.09 7.18
N LEU A 417 1.43 -12.42 7.53
CA LEU A 417 0.10 -13.05 7.49
C LEU A 417 -0.25 -13.53 6.08
N SER A 418 -0.01 -12.70 5.08
CA SER A 418 -0.25 -13.06 3.68
C SER A 418 0.55 -14.29 3.23
N ALA A 419 1.82 -14.38 3.61
CA ALA A 419 2.68 -15.51 3.27
C ALA A 419 2.23 -16.81 3.94
N LEU A 420 1.65 -16.73 5.16
CA LEU A 420 1.23 -17.89 5.93
C LEU A 420 -0.19 -18.35 5.60
N ILE A 421 -1.14 -17.44 5.49
CA ILE A 421 -2.55 -17.75 5.21
C ILE A 421 -2.76 -18.25 3.78
N GLY A 422 -1.85 -17.91 2.85
CA GLY A 422 -1.75 -18.47 1.48
C GLY A 422 -2.74 -17.91 0.47
N GLU A 423 -2.36 -18.03 -0.80
CA GLU A 423 -2.98 -17.77 -2.11
C GLU A 423 -3.97 -16.60 -2.34
N ARG A 424 -4.34 -15.81 -1.34
CA ARG A 424 -4.88 -14.48 -1.61
C ARG A 424 -3.69 -13.54 -1.72
N GLU A 425 -3.38 -13.08 -2.95
CA GLU A 425 -2.46 -11.95 -3.11
C GLU A 425 -2.92 -10.85 -2.15
N ALA A 426 -2.12 -10.57 -1.12
CA ALA A 426 -2.45 -9.54 -0.14
C ALA A 426 -2.88 -8.27 -0.86
N ILE A 427 -4.09 -7.79 -0.55
CA ILE A 427 -4.66 -6.59 -1.17
C ILE A 427 -4.01 -5.34 -0.55
N SER A 428 -2.88 -5.48 0.14
CA SER A 428 -2.21 -4.36 0.78
C SER A 428 -2.01 -3.19 -0.19
N ILE A 429 -2.96 -2.27 -0.17
CA ILE A 429 -2.98 -1.04 -0.96
C ILE A 429 -2.71 0.09 0.01
N ARG A 430 -1.50 0.63 -0.03
CA ARG A 430 -1.13 1.75 0.84
C ARG A 430 -1.96 3.01 0.52
N SER A 431 -2.42 3.68 1.56
CA SER A 431 -3.03 5.00 1.45
C SER A 431 -2.08 6.02 0.80
N LYS A 432 -2.64 6.96 0.05
CA LYS A 432 -1.88 7.97 -0.70
C LYS A 432 -1.87 9.28 0.09
N SER A 433 -0.69 9.72 0.55
CA SER A 433 -0.56 10.98 1.27
C SER A 433 -1.03 12.16 0.42
N LEU A 434 -1.91 12.99 0.98
CA LEU A 434 -2.39 14.24 0.38
C LEU A 434 -1.55 15.45 0.76
N ASN A 435 -0.52 15.26 1.57
CA ASN A 435 0.40 16.32 1.92
C ASN A 435 1.11 16.84 0.66
N TYR A 436 1.34 18.17 0.60
CA TYR A 436 2.00 18.82 -0.50
C TYR A 436 3.43 18.30 -0.68
N ASN A 437 3.58 17.27 -1.52
CA ASN A 437 4.88 16.88 -2.01
C ASN A 437 5.20 17.78 -3.20
N TYR A 438 6.26 18.58 -3.10
CA TYR A 438 6.80 19.30 -4.26
C TYR A 438 7.16 18.25 -5.31
N LEU A 439 6.75 18.51 -6.56
CA LEU A 439 7.10 17.66 -7.69
C LEU A 439 8.63 17.56 -7.79
N THR A 440 9.20 16.51 -7.28
CA THR A 440 10.64 16.23 -7.40
C THR A 440 10.88 15.60 -8.77
N ILE A 441 11.15 16.46 -9.75
CA ILE A 441 11.67 16.00 -11.04
C ILE A 441 13.20 15.84 -10.92
N SER A 442 13.73 14.73 -11.42
CA SER A 442 15.17 14.52 -11.47
C SER A 442 15.85 15.68 -12.22
N GLU A 443 17.07 16.07 -11.81
CA GLU A 443 17.81 17.16 -12.46
C GLU A 443 17.95 16.95 -13.98
N SER A 444 18.07 15.71 -14.43
CA SER A 444 18.15 15.34 -15.84
C SER A 444 16.82 15.62 -16.57
N ALA A 445 15.67 15.29 -15.97
CA ALA A 445 14.35 15.58 -16.52
C ALA A 445 14.08 17.10 -16.55
N ALA A 446 14.40 17.81 -15.46
CA ALA A 446 14.29 19.27 -15.38
C ALA A 446 15.14 19.97 -16.45
N SER A 447 16.39 19.51 -16.65
CA SER A 447 17.27 20.02 -17.69
C SER A 447 16.73 19.77 -19.09
N THR A 448 16.23 18.57 -19.35
CA THR A 448 15.63 18.22 -20.65
C THR A 448 14.40 19.07 -20.95
N ILE A 449 13.50 19.26 -19.99
CA ILE A 449 12.32 20.11 -20.14
C ILE A 449 12.71 21.57 -20.38
N LYS A 450 13.72 22.09 -19.65
CA LYS A 450 14.25 23.46 -19.87
C LYS A 450 14.78 23.63 -21.29
N VAL A 451 15.58 22.68 -21.80
CA VAL A 451 16.13 22.74 -23.16
C VAL A 451 15.02 22.69 -24.22
N LEU A 452 14.02 21.84 -24.04
CA LEU A 452 12.87 21.75 -24.95
C LEU A 452 12.05 23.03 -24.96
N LEU A 453 11.66 23.56 -23.79
CA LEU A 453 10.77 24.70 -23.67
C LEU A 453 11.45 26.03 -24.05
N ILE A 454 12.70 26.24 -23.61
CA ILE A 454 13.40 27.51 -23.80
C ILE A 454 14.20 27.51 -25.10
N GLY A 455 14.68 26.36 -25.59
CA GLY A 455 15.51 26.23 -26.79
C GLY A 455 14.74 25.72 -28.00
N VAL A 456 14.32 24.46 -27.97
CA VAL A 456 13.86 23.74 -29.17
C VAL A 456 12.54 24.30 -29.69
N PHE A 457 11.53 24.51 -28.84
CA PHE A 457 10.24 25.03 -29.31
C PHE A 457 10.32 26.45 -29.86
N PRO A 458 10.94 27.45 -29.22
CA PRO A 458 11.07 28.78 -29.77
C PRO A 458 11.82 28.80 -31.11
N LEU A 459 12.92 28.03 -31.22
CA LEU A 459 13.68 27.94 -32.47
C LEU A 459 12.88 27.27 -33.58
N ALA A 460 12.11 26.22 -33.28
CA ALA A 460 11.22 25.58 -34.25
C ALA A 460 10.14 26.54 -34.77
N TYR A 461 9.48 27.29 -33.86
CA TYR A 461 8.49 28.31 -34.25
C TYR A 461 9.11 29.42 -35.08
N LEU A 462 10.31 29.86 -34.73
CA LEU A 462 11.06 30.88 -35.50
C LEU A 462 11.42 30.36 -36.91
N GLY A 463 11.88 29.09 -37.00
CA GLY A 463 12.17 28.44 -38.29
C GLY A 463 10.94 28.27 -39.16
N ILE A 464 9.81 27.87 -38.62
CA ILE A 464 8.52 27.78 -39.32
C ILE A 464 8.10 29.18 -39.80
N GLY A 465 8.18 30.20 -38.93
CA GLY A 465 7.85 31.58 -39.27
C GLY A 465 8.68 32.11 -40.42
N ILE A 466 10.00 31.92 -40.39
CA ILE A 466 10.91 32.29 -41.46
C ILE A 466 10.56 31.53 -42.75
N GLY A 467 10.32 30.23 -42.67
CA GLY A 467 9.94 29.38 -43.79
C GLY A 467 8.67 29.90 -44.51
N VAL A 468 7.64 30.23 -43.70
CA VAL A 468 6.37 30.80 -44.22
C VAL A 468 6.61 32.16 -44.90
N VAL A 469 7.44 33.05 -44.35
CA VAL A 469 7.75 34.34 -44.92
C VAL A 469 8.51 34.19 -46.24
N LEU A 470 9.51 33.30 -46.29
CA LEU A 470 10.28 33.03 -47.50
C LEU A 470 9.40 32.40 -48.60
N TYR A 471 8.54 31.47 -48.24
CA TYR A 471 7.57 30.85 -49.15
C TYR A 471 6.60 31.90 -49.74
N ARG A 472 6.05 32.78 -48.90
CA ARG A 472 5.19 33.89 -49.38
C ARG A 472 5.93 34.86 -50.28
N ARG A 473 7.17 35.24 -50.00
CA ARG A 473 8.00 36.09 -50.84
C ARG A 473 8.30 35.45 -52.20
N ARG A 474 8.63 34.17 -52.27
CA ARG A 474 8.83 33.44 -53.53
C ARG A 474 7.59 33.47 -54.42
N ARG A 475 6.42 33.18 -53.85
CA ARG A 475 5.15 33.20 -54.53
C ARG A 475 4.76 34.62 -55.10
N GLN A 476 5.12 35.67 -54.36
CA GLN A 476 4.90 37.03 -54.81
C GLN A 476 5.85 37.44 -55.98
N ASN A 477 7.06 36.89 -56.01
CA ASN A 477 8.02 37.13 -57.07
C ASN A 477 7.71 36.32 -58.38
N GLU A 478 7.06 35.17 -58.26
CA GLU A 478 6.58 34.35 -59.37
C GLU A 478 5.28 34.91 -60.03
N ALA A 479 4.56 35.74 -59.29
CA ALA A 479 3.33 36.38 -59.77
C ALA A 479 3.54 37.79 -60.39
N ARG A 480 4.80 38.26 -60.48
CA ARG A 480 5.21 39.44 -61.21
C ARG A 480 5.90 39.04 -62.51
#